data_1690c3d0b555ef51b0678c4be8899f0c
#
_entry.id   1690c3d0b555ef51b0678c4be8899f0c
#
_cell.length_a   1.000
_cell.length_b   1.000
_cell.length_c   1.000
_cell.angle_alpha   90.00
_cell.angle_beta   90.00
_cell.angle_gamma   90.00
#
_symmetry.space_group_name_H-M   'P 1'
#
loop_
_entity.id
_entity.type
_entity.pdbx_description
1 polymer ?
#
loop_
_entity_poly.entity_id
_entity_poly.type
_entity_poly.pdbx_seq_one_letter_code
_entity_poly.pdbx_strand_id
1 'polypeptide(L)'
;MRVAVTNQKGGAGKTTTAINLAGALAARGHSVLGIDVDPQGHFTEGVGFDELYDADIDSMYDVLTEISNSELINDVIVEGQEFDVIPSHVDMFKLEGELTTARRREERLGMALDALEEDYDYVIIDCPPNLGPITDNAILAARNLVIPAPTRSTAIRAMEILFDQIEVLSETYEVTISQLAVVANEVTTDSEADEMLDWFGDVFGDAVPVYEIRKRVALQRARNNGVSIFEHGDES
;
A
#
# COMPACT_ATOMS: atom_id res chain seq x y z
N MET A 1 3.40 -5.96 12.68
CA MET A 1 4.26 -5.02 11.90
C MET A 1 3.43 -4.32 10.85
N ARG A 2 3.51 -2.98 10.70
CA ARG A 2 2.76 -2.21 9.69
C ARG A 2 3.68 -1.87 8.53
N VAL A 3 3.20 -1.99 7.28
CA VAL A 3 3.96 -1.72 6.04
C VAL A 3 3.08 -0.96 5.06
N ALA A 4 3.53 0.19 4.57
CA ALA A 4 2.88 0.90 3.49
C ALA A 4 3.57 0.59 2.15
N VAL A 5 2.76 0.28 1.15
CA VAL A 5 3.22 0.08 -0.23
C VAL A 5 2.94 1.35 -1.01
N THR A 6 3.97 2.14 -1.25
CA THR A 6 3.81 3.51 -1.77
C THR A 6 4.79 3.84 -2.89
N ASN A 7 4.33 4.62 -3.84
CA ASN A 7 5.10 5.34 -4.85
C ASN A 7 4.17 6.36 -5.52
N GLN A 8 4.69 7.55 -5.82
CA GLN A 8 3.94 8.60 -6.49
C GLN A 8 3.51 8.23 -7.91
N LYS A 9 4.20 7.31 -8.58
CA LYS A 9 3.93 6.97 -9.97
C LYS A 9 2.71 6.04 -10.09
N GLY A 10 1.72 6.47 -10.88
CA GLY A 10 0.63 5.59 -11.33
C GLY A 10 1.17 4.42 -12.16
N GLY A 11 0.64 3.23 -11.94
CA GLY A 11 1.09 2.02 -12.62
C GLY A 11 2.46 1.48 -12.16
N ALA A 12 2.99 1.92 -11.02
CA ALA A 12 4.23 1.39 -10.45
C ALA A 12 4.11 -0.03 -9.90
N GLY A 13 2.87 -0.54 -9.77
CA GLY A 13 2.60 -1.88 -9.25
C GLY A 13 2.37 -1.93 -7.73
N LYS A 14 1.98 -0.80 -7.11
CA LYS A 14 1.68 -0.73 -5.67
C LYS A 14 0.66 -1.78 -5.26
N THR A 15 -0.53 -1.73 -5.82
CA THR A 15 -1.63 -2.66 -5.54
C THR A 15 -1.23 -4.12 -5.78
N THR A 16 -0.57 -4.42 -6.90
CA THR A 16 -0.08 -5.78 -7.17
C THR A 16 0.92 -6.23 -6.11
N THR A 17 1.84 -5.35 -5.70
CA THR A 17 2.81 -5.66 -4.65
C THR A 17 2.12 -5.85 -3.29
N ALA A 18 1.17 -4.97 -2.94
CA ALA A 18 0.44 -5.05 -1.67
C ALA A 18 -0.36 -6.35 -1.54
N ILE A 19 -1.17 -6.71 -2.54
CA ILE A 19 -1.95 -7.96 -2.56
C ILE A 19 -1.02 -9.18 -2.43
N ASN A 20 0.05 -9.24 -3.23
CA ASN A 20 0.93 -10.40 -3.23
C ASN A 20 1.85 -10.45 -2.00
N LEU A 21 2.19 -9.32 -1.38
CA LEU A 21 2.90 -9.29 -0.11
C LEU A 21 2.00 -9.83 1.02
N ALA A 22 0.75 -9.37 1.08
CA ALA A 22 -0.23 -9.86 2.05
C ALA A 22 -0.48 -11.36 1.88
N GLY A 23 -0.74 -11.84 0.66
CA GLY A 23 -0.93 -13.26 0.37
C GLY A 23 0.30 -14.11 0.67
N ALA A 24 1.52 -13.61 0.38
CA ALA A 24 2.76 -14.31 0.72
C ALA A 24 2.96 -14.50 2.23
N LEU A 25 2.56 -13.52 3.03
CA LEU A 25 2.63 -13.57 4.49
C LEU A 25 1.55 -14.52 5.04
N ALA A 26 0.32 -14.42 4.55
CA ALA A 26 -0.78 -15.33 4.91
C ALA A 26 -0.45 -16.78 4.57
N ALA A 27 0.09 -17.06 3.37
CA ALA A 27 0.55 -18.39 2.96
C ALA A 27 1.68 -18.96 3.86
N ARG A 28 2.36 -18.12 4.63
CA ARG A 28 3.34 -18.52 5.65
C ARG A 28 2.74 -18.68 7.04
N GLY A 29 1.43 -18.50 7.18
CA GLY A 29 0.68 -18.71 8.42
C GLY A 29 0.66 -17.50 9.36
N HIS A 30 0.96 -16.30 8.86
CA HIS A 30 0.82 -15.06 9.60
C HIS A 30 -0.62 -14.55 9.56
N SER A 31 -1.06 -13.89 10.64
CA SER A 31 -2.29 -13.09 10.67
C SER A 31 -2.04 -11.76 9.95
N VAL A 32 -2.79 -11.48 8.88
CA VAL A 32 -2.55 -10.33 8.00
C VAL A 32 -3.82 -9.53 7.79
N LEU A 33 -3.71 -8.20 7.89
CA LEU A 33 -4.73 -7.24 7.51
C LEU A 33 -4.25 -6.44 6.29
N GLY A 34 -4.98 -6.53 5.18
CA GLY A 34 -4.79 -5.67 4.01
C GLY A 34 -5.69 -4.45 4.08
N ILE A 35 -5.16 -3.26 3.85
CA ILE A 35 -5.94 -2.01 3.89
C ILE A 35 -5.78 -1.28 2.58
N ASP A 36 -6.90 -0.97 1.93
CA ASP A 36 -6.95 -0.15 0.72
C ASP A 36 -7.29 1.30 1.09
N VAL A 37 -6.30 2.19 1.05
CA VAL A 37 -6.55 3.63 1.24
C VAL A 37 -6.53 4.42 -0.08
N ASP A 38 -6.38 3.75 -1.24
CA ASP A 38 -6.52 4.37 -2.54
C ASP A 38 -8.01 4.59 -2.87
N PRO A 39 -8.47 5.85 -3.08
CA PRO A 39 -9.85 6.12 -3.50
C PRO A 39 -10.28 5.38 -4.77
N GLN A 40 -9.35 4.87 -5.58
CA GLN A 40 -9.66 4.09 -6.78
C GLN A 40 -10.12 2.66 -6.47
N GLY A 41 -9.89 2.12 -5.27
CA GLY A 41 -10.36 0.81 -4.85
C GLY A 41 -9.73 -0.39 -5.59
N HIS A 42 -8.55 -0.21 -6.18
CA HIS A 42 -7.96 -1.27 -6.99
C HIS A 42 -7.47 -2.49 -6.18
N PHE A 43 -7.10 -2.29 -4.92
CA PHE A 43 -6.78 -3.40 -4.03
C PHE A 43 -8.07 -4.14 -3.66
N THR A 44 -9.10 -3.40 -3.29
CA THR A 44 -10.45 -3.90 -2.97
C THR A 44 -11.01 -4.78 -4.09
N GLU A 45 -11.01 -4.29 -5.34
CA GLU A 45 -11.34 -5.08 -6.53
C GLU A 45 -10.46 -6.32 -6.68
N GLY A 46 -9.14 -6.14 -6.50
CA GLY A 46 -8.14 -7.18 -6.72
C GLY A 46 -8.13 -8.31 -5.70
N VAL A 47 -8.86 -8.17 -4.59
CA VAL A 47 -9.08 -9.21 -3.56
C VAL A 47 -10.55 -9.66 -3.47
N GLY A 48 -11.37 -9.26 -4.47
CA GLY A 48 -12.72 -9.79 -4.68
C GLY A 48 -13.82 -9.10 -3.86
N PHE A 49 -13.64 -7.87 -3.43
CA PHE A 49 -14.61 -7.09 -2.65
C PHE A 49 -15.14 -5.85 -3.40
N ASP A 50 -15.19 -5.88 -4.72
CA ASP A 50 -15.65 -4.78 -5.56
C ASP A 50 -17.10 -4.34 -5.27
N GLU A 51 -17.96 -5.24 -4.80
CA GLU A 51 -19.33 -4.90 -4.40
C GLU A 51 -19.42 -4.01 -3.14
N LEU A 52 -18.35 -3.95 -2.34
CA LEU A 52 -18.31 -3.08 -1.15
C LEU A 52 -17.87 -1.65 -1.47
N TYR A 53 -17.33 -1.41 -2.66
CA TYR A 53 -16.73 -0.13 -3.01
C TYR A 53 -17.72 1.04 -3.02
N ASP A 54 -18.99 0.81 -3.35
CA ASP A 54 -20.08 1.81 -3.39
C ASP A 54 -21.29 1.41 -2.54
N ALA A 55 -21.13 0.44 -1.62
CA ALA A 55 -22.19 -0.02 -0.73
C ALA A 55 -22.54 1.04 0.33
N ASP A 56 -23.79 1.04 0.81
CA ASP A 56 -24.24 1.93 1.90
C ASP A 56 -23.85 1.34 3.27
N ILE A 57 -22.55 1.40 3.58
CA ILE A 57 -21.95 0.86 4.81
C ILE A 57 -20.92 1.86 5.37
N ASP A 58 -20.59 1.71 6.66
CA ASP A 58 -19.43 2.39 7.23
C ASP A 58 -18.13 1.94 6.53
N SER A 59 -17.18 2.84 6.37
CA SER A 59 -15.98 2.63 5.57
C SER A 59 -14.75 3.30 6.18
N MET A 60 -13.60 3.11 5.57
CA MET A 60 -12.36 3.82 5.97
C MET A 60 -12.53 5.36 5.91
N TYR A 61 -13.41 5.88 5.06
CA TYR A 61 -13.75 7.31 5.05
C TYR A 61 -14.29 7.75 6.41
N ASP A 62 -15.27 7.02 6.97
CA ASP A 62 -15.89 7.34 8.25
C ASP A 62 -14.90 7.23 9.40
N VAL A 63 -14.03 6.22 9.37
CA VAL A 63 -12.93 6.03 10.34
C VAL A 63 -11.98 7.24 10.35
N LEU A 64 -11.63 7.75 9.17
CA LEU A 64 -10.60 8.79 9.04
C LEU A 64 -11.14 10.22 9.08
N THR A 65 -12.46 10.43 8.93
CA THR A 65 -13.07 11.76 8.91
C THR A 65 -13.03 12.42 10.27
N GLU A 66 -13.25 11.68 11.36
CA GLU A 66 -13.26 12.21 12.72
C GLU A 66 -12.36 11.40 13.65
N ILE A 67 -11.60 12.08 14.53
CA ILE A 67 -10.71 11.43 15.49
C ILE A 67 -11.50 10.49 16.45
N SER A 68 -12.74 10.86 16.79
CA SER A 68 -13.61 10.06 17.64
C SER A 68 -14.02 8.72 17.05
N ASN A 69 -13.84 8.55 15.74
CA ASN A 69 -14.26 7.36 15.00
C ASN A 69 -13.15 6.30 14.90
N SER A 70 -12.02 6.48 15.58
CA SER A 70 -10.90 5.54 15.46
C SER A 70 -11.26 4.09 15.79
N GLU A 71 -12.17 3.85 16.75
CA GLU A 71 -12.63 2.50 17.11
C GLU A 71 -13.51 1.84 16.03
N LEU A 72 -14.14 2.64 15.15
CA LEU A 72 -14.94 2.15 14.02
C LEU A 72 -14.12 1.29 13.05
N ILE A 73 -12.78 1.36 13.12
CA ILE A 73 -11.90 0.52 12.30
C ILE A 73 -12.20 -0.98 12.45
N ASN A 74 -12.67 -1.41 13.64
CA ASN A 74 -13.00 -2.80 13.91
C ASN A 74 -14.28 -3.26 13.18
N ASP A 75 -15.20 -2.33 12.91
CA ASP A 75 -16.48 -2.61 12.27
C ASP A 75 -16.37 -2.65 10.72
N VAL A 76 -15.30 -2.10 10.16
CA VAL A 76 -15.07 -2.05 8.71
C VAL A 76 -14.13 -3.13 8.20
N ILE A 77 -13.66 -4.05 9.07
CA ILE A 77 -12.88 -5.23 8.70
C ILE A 77 -13.81 -6.28 8.09
N VAL A 78 -13.43 -6.84 6.97
CA VAL A 78 -14.11 -7.97 6.34
C VAL A 78 -13.17 -9.17 6.27
N GLU A 79 -13.70 -10.36 6.58
CA GLU A 79 -12.97 -11.61 6.47
C GLU A 79 -12.75 -11.94 4.97
N GLY A 80 -11.50 -12.08 4.56
CA GLY A 80 -11.13 -12.41 3.19
C GLY A 80 -10.75 -13.88 3.03
N GLN A 81 -10.58 -14.32 1.78
CA GLN A 81 -10.23 -15.71 1.48
C GLN A 81 -8.83 -16.08 1.98
N GLU A 82 -7.88 -15.16 1.91
CA GLU A 82 -6.47 -15.38 2.28
C GLU A 82 -6.07 -14.61 3.54
N PHE A 83 -6.61 -13.43 3.71
CA PHE A 83 -6.32 -12.49 4.80
C PHE A 83 -7.47 -11.50 4.97
N ASP A 84 -7.59 -10.88 6.13
CA ASP A 84 -8.61 -9.88 6.39
C ASP A 84 -8.36 -8.58 5.64
N VAL A 85 -9.42 -7.86 5.29
CA VAL A 85 -9.37 -6.69 4.44
C VAL A 85 -10.17 -5.54 5.02
N ILE A 86 -9.62 -4.33 4.97
CA ILE A 86 -10.41 -3.10 5.03
C ILE A 86 -10.50 -2.54 3.62
N PRO A 87 -11.67 -2.64 2.98
CA PRO A 87 -11.86 -2.18 1.60
C PRO A 87 -11.83 -0.66 1.51
N SER A 88 -11.42 -0.14 0.36
CA SER A 88 -11.64 1.27 0.00
C SER A 88 -13.10 1.51 -0.36
N HIS A 89 -13.49 2.78 -0.33
CA HIS A 89 -14.85 3.20 -0.63
C HIS A 89 -14.85 4.44 -1.53
N VAL A 90 -15.88 4.61 -2.34
CA VAL A 90 -16.03 5.78 -3.24
C VAL A 90 -15.95 7.12 -2.49
N ASP A 91 -16.39 7.16 -1.24
CA ASP A 91 -16.36 8.37 -0.42
C ASP A 91 -14.94 8.80 -0.02
N MET A 92 -13.93 7.91 -0.14
CA MET A 92 -12.52 8.24 0.04
C MET A 92 -12.04 9.39 -0.87
N PHE A 93 -12.70 9.64 -2.02
CA PHE A 93 -12.42 10.81 -2.85
C PHE A 93 -12.70 12.15 -2.14
N LYS A 94 -13.58 12.17 -1.13
CA LYS A 94 -13.91 13.38 -0.36
C LYS A 94 -12.87 13.61 0.76
N LEU A 95 -12.26 12.52 1.24
CA LEU A 95 -11.41 12.52 2.43
C LEU A 95 -10.20 13.45 2.30
N GLU A 96 -9.54 13.49 1.14
CA GLU A 96 -8.36 14.34 0.93
C GLU A 96 -8.68 15.83 1.15
N GLY A 97 -9.85 16.26 0.69
CA GLY A 97 -10.35 17.64 0.91
C GLY A 97 -10.63 17.92 2.38
N GLU A 98 -11.26 16.99 3.07
CA GLU A 98 -11.62 17.13 4.48
C GLU A 98 -10.41 17.10 5.40
N LEU A 99 -9.44 16.24 5.13
CA LEU A 99 -8.19 16.16 5.88
C LEU A 99 -7.37 17.46 5.77
N THR A 100 -7.51 18.23 4.69
CA THR A 100 -6.73 19.48 4.50
C THR A 100 -6.89 20.46 5.66
N THR A 101 -8.05 20.52 6.31
CA THR A 101 -8.34 21.42 7.43
C THR A 101 -8.50 20.70 8.77
N ALA A 102 -8.35 19.38 8.77
CA ALA A 102 -8.56 18.56 9.94
C ALA A 102 -7.41 18.65 10.96
N ARG A 103 -7.74 18.46 12.24
CA ARG A 103 -6.72 18.32 13.29
C ARG A 103 -6.05 16.96 13.21
N ARG A 104 -4.72 16.91 13.43
CA ARG A 104 -3.93 15.67 13.40
C ARG A 104 -4.18 14.87 12.11
N ARG A 105 -4.30 15.57 11.00
CA ARG A 105 -4.78 15.05 9.73
C ARG A 105 -3.90 13.94 9.14
N GLU A 106 -2.61 13.89 9.49
CA GLU A 106 -1.66 12.87 9.03
C GLU A 106 -1.49 11.72 10.03
N GLU A 107 -2.11 11.79 11.21
CA GLU A 107 -1.97 10.78 12.27
C GLU A 107 -3.22 9.90 12.45
N ARG A 108 -4.30 10.18 11.72
CA ARG A 108 -5.62 9.55 11.94
C ARG A 108 -5.61 8.06 11.67
N LEU A 109 -4.95 7.60 10.61
CA LEU A 109 -4.81 6.18 10.34
C LEU A 109 -3.98 5.48 11.43
N GLY A 110 -2.92 6.13 11.91
CA GLY A 110 -2.14 5.60 13.04
C GLY A 110 -2.98 5.41 14.29
N MET A 111 -3.82 6.41 14.62
CA MET A 111 -4.74 6.33 15.76
C MET A 111 -5.79 5.23 15.60
N ALA A 112 -6.35 5.08 14.42
CA ALA A 112 -7.29 4.00 14.11
C ALA A 112 -6.63 2.62 14.25
N LEU A 113 -5.42 2.44 13.68
CA LEU A 113 -4.67 1.19 13.80
C LEU A 113 -4.24 0.86 15.24
N ASP A 114 -4.11 1.86 16.11
CA ASP A 114 -3.83 1.65 17.52
C ASP A 114 -5.12 1.24 18.32
N ALA A 115 -6.30 1.42 17.72
CA ALA A 115 -7.60 1.03 18.28
C ALA A 115 -8.07 -0.36 17.77
N LEU A 116 -7.27 -1.06 16.98
CA LEU A 116 -7.59 -2.44 16.55
C LEU A 116 -7.70 -3.35 17.80
N GLU A 117 -8.78 -4.11 17.87
CA GLU A 117 -9.01 -5.11 18.92
C GLU A 117 -8.29 -6.43 18.63
N GLU A 118 -8.09 -6.76 17.37
CA GLU A 118 -7.40 -7.96 16.92
C GLU A 118 -5.91 -7.69 16.67
N ASP A 119 -5.06 -8.61 17.12
CA ASP A 119 -3.62 -8.56 16.91
C ASP A 119 -3.25 -9.21 15.56
N TYR A 120 -2.88 -8.38 14.57
CA TYR A 120 -2.31 -8.83 13.31
C TYR A 120 -0.79 -8.85 13.36
N ASP A 121 -0.17 -9.94 12.88
CA ASP A 121 1.29 -10.00 12.70
C ASP A 121 1.76 -8.92 11.72
N TYR A 122 0.97 -8.73 10.63
CA TYR A 122 1.24 -7.74 9.59
C TYR A 122 0.00 -6.95 9.20
N VAL A 123 0.18 -5.65 9.00
CA VAL A 123 -0.81 -4.76 8.36
C VAL A 123 -0.19 -4.21 7.10
N ILE A 124 -0.76 -4.50 5.94
CA ILE A 124 -0.28 -4.06 4.62
C ILE A 124 -1.22 -2.98 4.08
N ILE A 125 -0.68 -1.80 3.81
CA ILE A 125 -1.47 -0.63 3.39
C ILE A 125 -1.15 -0.31 1.94
N ASP A 126 -2.13 -0.42 1.04
CA ASP A 126 -2.02 0.03 -0.36
C ASP A 126 -2.34 1.52 -0.47
N CYS A 127 -1.40 2.30 -1.02
CA CYS A 127 -1.47 3.75 -1.07
C CYS A 127 -1.88 4.27 -2.45
N PRO A 128 -2.56 5.43 -2.54
CA PRO A 128 -2.84 6.09 -3.81
C PRO A 128 -1.56 6.57 -4.53
N PRO A 129 -1.66 6.87 -5.86
CA PRO A 129 -0.52 7.31 -6.66
C PRO A 129 -0.19 8.81 -6.52
N ASN A 130 -0.58 9.45 -5.44
CA ASN A 130 -0.31 10.86 -5.17
C ASN A 130 0.29 11.03 -3.77
N LEU A 131 1.11 12.05 -3.59
CA LEU A 131 1.55 12.49 -2.27
C LEU A 131 0.55 13.51 -1.75
N GLY A 132 -0.07 13.19 -0.64
CA GLY A 132 -1.10 14.01 -0.01
C GLY A 132 -1.50 13.44 1.35
N PRO A 133 -2.47 14.03 2.03
CA PRO A 133 -2.84 13.66 3.40
C PRO A 133 -3.15 12.18 3.60
N ILE A 134 -3.71 11.49 2.61
CA ILE A 134 -4.00 10.05 2.69
C ILE A 134 -2.69 9.24 2.68
N THR A 135 -1.78 9.55 1.74
CA THR A 135 -0.48 8.87 1.67
C THR A 135 0.38 9.17 2.89
N ASP A 136 0.37 10.41 3.38
CA ASP A 136 1.08 10.82 4.59
C ASP A 136 0.59 10.04 5.82
N ASN A 137 -0.73 9.83 5.94
CA ASN A 137 -1.32 8.96 6.97
C ASN A 137 -0.77 7.53 6.89
N ALA A 138 -0.74 6.94 5.70
CA ALA A 138 -0.24 5.58 5.51
C ALA A 138 1.25 5.47 5.86
N ILE A 139 2.07 6.42 5.42
CA ILE A 139 3.51 6.46 5.70
C ILE A 139 3.77 6.59 7.21
N LEU A 140 3.10 7.52 7.89
CA LEU A 140 3.27 7.76 9.33
C LEU A 140 2.73 6.61 10.18
N ALA A 141 1.60 6.02 9.79
CA ALA A 141 1.01 4.88 10.50
C ALA A 141 1.86 3.61 10.38
N ALA A 142 2.47 3.38 9.22
CA ALA A 142 3.27 2.20 8.94
C ALA A 142 4.72 2.34 9.41
N ARG A 143 5.37 3.46 9.15
CA ARG A 143 6.81 3.74 9.36
C ARG A 143 7.76 2.76 8.65
N ASN A 144 7.23 1.80 7.94
CA ASN A 144 7.98 0.85 7.13
C ASN A 144 7.41 0.87 5.72
N LEU A 145 8.28 1.04 4.73
CA LEU A 145 7.86 1.22 3.36
C LEU A 145 8.40 0.11 2.45
N VAL A 146 7.55 -0.37 1.56
CA VAL A 146 7.93 -1.10 0.36
C VAL A 146 7.62 -0.21 -0.83
N ILE A 147 8.61 0.00 -1.70
CA ILE A 147 8.56 1.00 -2.79
C ILE A 147 8.63 0.28 -4.14
N PRO A 148 7.49 -0.06 -4.75
CA PRO A 148 7.47 -0.56 -6.12
C PRO A 148 7.83 0.55 -7.10
N ALA A 149 8.74 0.26 -8.03
CA ALA A 149 9.17 1.20 -9.06
C ALA A 149 9.31 0.49 -10.41
N PRO A 150 8.75 1.01 -11.51
CA PRO A 150 8.98 0.44 -12.83
C PRO A 150 10.43 0.69 -13.26
N THR A 151 10.99 -0.24 -14.04
CA THR A 151 12.34 -0.12 -14.61
C THR A 151 12.34 0.82 -15.82
N ARG A 152 11.97 2.08 -15.59
CA ARG A 152 11.90 3.16 -16.58
C ARG A 152 12.48 4.45 -15.99
N SER A 153 13.22 5.20 -16.77
CA SER A 153 13.86 6.45 -16.36
C SER A 153 12.91 7.46 -15.73
N THR A 154 11.62 7.41 -16.09
CA THR A 154 10.58 8.25 -15.48
C THR A 154 10.28 7.90 -14.02
N ALA A 155 10.78 6.77 -13.48
CA ALA A 155 10.62 6.40 -12.08
C ALA A 155 11.55 7.22 -11.16
N ILE A 156 12.72 7.65 -11.65
CA ILE A 156 13.73 8.38 -10.86
C ILE A 156 13.10 9.60 -10.21
N ARG A 157 12.46 10.47 -11.00
CA ARG A 157 11.84 11.68 -10.48
C ARG A 157 10.75 11.42 -9.45
N ALA A 158 9.94 10.38 -9.65
CA ALA A 158 8.89 10.01 -8.70
C ALA A 158 9.47 9.52 -7.36
N MET A 159 10.61 8.82 -7.41
CA MET A 159 11.30 8.35 -6.21
C MET A 159 11.97 9.52 -5.46
N GLU A 160 12.62 10.44 -6.16
CA GLU A 160 13.19 11.65 -5.55
C GLU A 160 12.12 12.41 -4.74
N ILE A 161 10.95 12.68 -5.36
CA ILE A 161 9.86 13.40 -4.69
C ILE A 161 9.32 12.60 -3.48
N LEU A 162 9.24 11.27 -3.59
CA LEU A 162 8.82 10.43 -2.46
C LEU A 162 9.83 10.51 -1.31
N PHE A 163 11.14 10.48 -1.60
CA PHE A 163 12.17 10.59 -0.56
C PHE A 163 12.19 11.96 0.11
N ASP A 164 12.02 13.03 -0.66
CA ASP A 164 11.86 14.39 -0.11
C ASP A 164 10.66 14.43 0.86
N GLN A 165 9.52 13.80 0.50
CA GLN A 165 8.35 13.72 1.38
C GLN A 165 8.61 12.90 2.65
N ILE A 166 9.29 11.76 2.53
CA ILE A 166 9.67 10.92 3.67
C ILE A 166 10.56 11.70 4.64
N GLU A 167 11.53 12.47 4.14
CA GLU A 167 12.40 13.31 4.95
C GLU A 167 11.60 14.38 5.71
N VAL A 168 10.71 15.10 5.01
CA VAL A 168 9.83 16.12 5.62
C VAL A 168 8.95 15.49 6.72
N LEU A 169 8.35 14.33 6.47
CA LEU A 169 7.51 13.66 7.49
C LEU A 169 8.36 13.20 8.67
N SER A 170 9.53 12.60 8.43
CA SER A 170 10.43 12.13 9.48
C SER A 170 10.88 13.27 10.39
N GLU A 171 11.22 14.43 9.83
CA GLU A 171 11.62 15.62 10.59
C GLU A 171 10.44 16.26 11.33
N THR A 172 9.30 16.42 10.66
CA THR A 172 8.11 17.10 11.22
C THR A 172 7.53 16.34 12.40
N TYR A 173 7.49 15.01 12.32
CA TYR A 173 6.88 14.15 13.35
C TYR A 173 7.92 13.50 14.28
N GLU A 174 9.21 13.80 14.09
CA GLU A 174 10.33 13.24 14.89
C GLU A 174 10.29 11.70 14.93
N VAL A 175 10.02 11.08 13.78
CA VAL A 175 9.90 9.61 13.64
C VAL A 175 10.90 9.06 12.63
N THR A 176 11.30 7.81 12.83
CA THR A 176 12.08 7.07 11.83
C THR A 176 11.14 6.37 10.87
N ILE A 177 11.31 6.61 9.56
CA ILE A 177 10.61 5.91 8.48
C ILE A 177 11.64 5.08 7.72
N SER A 178 11.44 3.76 7.72
CA SER A 178 12.38 2.79 7.16
C SER A 178 11.92 2.31 5.79
N GLN A 179 12.82 2.30 4.81
CA GLN A 179 12.61 1.66 3.51
C GLN A 179 13.02 0.19 3.65
N LEU A 180 12.05 -0.72 3.66
CA LEU A 180 12.31 -2.17 3.80
C LEU A 180 12.82 -2.78 2.50
N ALA A 181 12.29 -2.32 1.37
CA ALA A 181 12.64 -2.83 0.05
C ALA A 181 12.23 -1.86 -1.06
N VAL A 182 12.99 -1.88 -2.13
CA VAL A 182 12.57 -1.41 -3.46
C VAL A 182 12.19 -2.63 -4.29
N VAL A 183 11.04 -2.57 -4.96
CA VAL A 183 10.58 -3.61 -5.87
C VAL A 183 10.69 -3.08 -7.30
N ALA A 184 11.75 -3.47 -8.01
CA ALA A 184 11.90 -3.23 -9.43
C ALA A 184 10.82 -4.02 -10.18
N ASN A 185 9.75 -3.35 -10.58
CA ASN A 185 8.56 -4.00 -11.13
C ASN A 185 8.52 -3.92 -12.66
N GLU A 186 7.83 -4.91 -13.26
CA GLU A 186 7.72 -5.05 -14.72
C GLU A 186 9.07 -5.08 -15.45
N VAL A 187 10.08 -5.68 -14.81
CA VAL A 187 11.43 -5.79 -15.40
C VAL A 187 11.35 -6.46 -16.77
N THR A 188 11.86 -5.77 -17.78
CA THR A 188 11.98 -6.21 -19.17
C THR A 188 13.44 -6.55 -19.51
N THR A 189 13.69 -7.08 -20.71
CA THR A 189 15.02 -7.45 -21.19
C THR A 189 15.59 -6.42 -22.18
N ASP A 190 15.42 -5.15 -21.87
CA ASP A 190 15.94 -4.03 -22.68
C ASP A 190 16.98 -3.22 -21.87
N SER A 191 17.78 -2.42 -22.58
CA SER A 191 18.86 -1.64 -21.97
C SER A 191 18.38 -0.60 -20.97
N GLU A 192 17.14 -0.09 -21.10
CA GLU A 192 16.58 0.87 -20.14
C GLU A 192 16.34 0.19 -18.79
N ALA A 193 15.88 -1.07 -18.81
CA ALA A 193 15.70 -1.84 -17.58
C ALA A 193 17.04 -2.14 -16.90
N ASP A 194 18.06 -2.51 -17.67
CA ASP A 194 19.41 -2.77 -17.15
C ASP A 194 20.00 -1.50 -16.52
N GLU A 195 19.92 -0.35 -17.20
CA GLU A 195 20.37 0.94 -16.67
C GLU A 195 19.64 1.34 -15.38
N MET A 196 18.34 1.05 -15.29
CA MET A 196 17.55 1.34 -14.08
C MET A 196 17.91 0.41 -12.93
N LEU A 197 18.18 -0.86 -13.17
CA LEU A 197 18.63 -1.80 -12.14
C LEU A 197 20.00 -1.39 -11.60
N ASP A 198 20.92 -0.99 -12.47
CA ASP A 198 22.22 -0.46 -12.07
C ASP A 198 22.05 0.81 -11.21
N TRP A 199 21.16 1.74 -11.63
CA TRP A 199 20.84 2.93 -10.86
C TRP A 199 20.26 2.59 -9.46
N PHE A 200 19.33 1.62 -9.37
CA PHE A 200 18.83 1.16 -8.07
C PHE A 200 19.96 0.61 -7.20
N GLY A 201 20.90 -0.17 -7.79
CA GLY A 201 22.07 -0.67 -7.09
C GLY A 201 22.98 0.44 -6.55
N ASP A 202 23.22 1.47 -7.36
CA ASP A 202 24.06 2.61 -6.99
C ASP A 202 23.44 3.49 -5.90
N VAL A 203 22.10 3.73 -5.97
CA VAL A 203 21.39 4.61 -5.04
C VAL A 203 21.10 3.92 -3.71
N PHE A 204 20.66 2.68 -3.75
CA PHE A 204 20.26 1.95 -2.55
C PHE A 204 21.39 1.10 -1.96
N GLY A 205 22.29 0.60 -2.81
CA GLY A 205 23.44 -0.19 -2.42
C GLY A 205 23.06 -1.37 -1.51
N ASP A 206 23.83 -1.55 -0.45
CA ASP A 206 23.54 -2.56 0.56
C ASP A 206 22.55 -2.11 1.65
N ALA A 207 22.09 -0.84 1.60
CA ALA A 207 21.26 -0.25 2.66
C ALA A 207 19.79 -0.69 2.56
N VAL A 208 19.27 -0.79 1.33
CA VAL A 208 17.89 -1.20 1.06
C VAL A 208 17.89 -2.27 -0.04
N PRO A 209 17.36 -3.48 0.24
CA PRO A 209 17.34 -4.55 -0.75
C PRO A 209 16.46 -4.18 -1.95
N VAL A 210 16.92 -4.54 -3.15
CA VAL A 210 16.19 -4.38 -4.41
C VAL A 210 15.77 -5.75 -4.91
N TYR A 211 14.47 -5.95 -5.09
CA TYR A 211 13.89 -7.19 -5.62
C TYR A 211 13.32 -6.97 -7.01
N GLU A 212 13.65 -7.87 -7.93
CA GLU A 212 13.17 -7.81 -9.31
C GLU A 212 11.90 -8.63 -9.49
N ILE A 213 10.85 -8.02 -10.03
CA ILE A 213 9.63 -8.70 -10.45
C ILE A 213 9.42 -8.46 -11.94
N ARG A 214 9.50 -9.55 -12.71
CA ARG A 214 9.22 -9.50 -14.14
C ARG A 214 7.72 -9.47 -14.38
N LYS A 215 7.31 -8.85 -15.49
CA LYS A 215 5.91 -8.90 -15.93
C LYS A 215 5.45 -10.34 -16.13
N ARG A 216 4.37 -10.73 -15.46
CA ARG A 216 3.79 -12.07 -15.52
C ARG A 216 2.28 -12.00 -15.73
N VAL A 217 1.79 -12.76 -16.70
CA VAL A 217 0.34 -12.89 -16.93
C VAL A 217 -0.36 -13.56 -15.75
N ALA A 218 0.34 -14.44 -15.02
CA ALA A 218 -0.18 -15.11 -13.84
C ALA A 218 -0.61 -14.11 -12.74
N LEU A 219 0.15 -13.05 -12.50
CA LEU A 219 -0.22 -11.99 -11.54
C LEU A 219 -1.53 -11.30 -11.93
N GLN A 220 -1.72 -11.04 -13.22
CA GLN A 220 -2.95 -10.43 -13.71
C GLN A 220 -4.15 -11.40 -13.61
N ARG A 221 -3.94 -12.70 -13.89
CA ARG A 221 -4.97 -13.71 -13.74
C ARG A 221 -5.39 -13.91 -12.30
N ALA A 222 -4.43 -13.96 -11.37
CA ALA A 222 -4.69 -14.07 -9.94
C ALA A 222 -5.57 -12.90 -9.47
N ARG A 223 -5.17 -11.66 -9.79
CA ARG A 223 -5.96 -10.46 -9.49
C ARG A 223 -7.37 -10.51 -10.09
N ASN A 224 -7.53 -10.94 -11.34
CA ASN A 224 -8.86 -11.06 -11.97
C ASN A 224 -9.74 -12.13 -11.31
N ASN A 225 -9.14 -13.05 -10.54
CA ASN A 225 -9.84 -14.06 -9.74
C ASN A 225 -10.04 -13.61 -8.27
N GLY A 226 -9.66 -12.38 -7.92
CA GLY A 226 -9.81 -11.81 -6.57
C GLY A 226 -8.87 -12.43 -5.53
N VAL A 227 -7.68 -12.92 -5.95
CA VAL A 227 -6.72 -13.59 -5.06
C VAL A 227 -5.28 -13.18 -5.35
N SER A 228 -4.37 -13.48 -4.41
CA SER A 228 -2.93 -13.37 -4.65
C SER A 228 -2.41 -14.50 -5.56
N ILE A 229 -1.16 -14.35 -6.04
CA ILE A 229 -0.50 -15.41 -6.82
C ILE A 229 -0.27 -16.69 -5.99
N PHE A 230 -0.25 -16.59 -4.67
CA PHE A 230 0.01 -17.71 -3.77
C PHE A 230 -1.23 -18.60 -3.56
N GLU A 231 -2.43 -18.04 -3.68
CA GLU A 231 -3.70 -18.80 -3.66
C GLU A 231 -4.11 -19.22 -5.08
N HIS A 232 -3.68 -18.46 -6.10
CA HIS A 232 -3.93 -18.81 -7.49
C HIS A 232 -3.11 -20.05 -7.85
N GLY A 233 -3.68 -21.24 -7.65
CA GLY A 233 -3.01 -22.52 -7.87
C GLY A 233 -2.30 -22.58 -9.22
N ASP A 234 -1.07 -23.09 -9.22
CA ASP A 234 -0.24 -23.32 -10.40
C ASP A 234 -0.99 -24.11 -11.48
N GLU A 235 -1.62 -23.42 -12.41
CA GLU A 235 -1.78 -23.89 -13.76
C GLU A 235 -0.52 -23.52 -14.54
N SER A 236 0.53 -24.28 -14.31
CA SER A 236 1.80 -24.25 -15.04
C SER A 236 1.63 -24.67 -16.49
#